data_d617a00319eb4f3960bc38ecb9b11f9d
#
_entry.id   d617a00319eb4f3960bc38ecb9b11f9d
#
_cell.length_a   1.000
_cell.length_b   1.000
_cell.length_c   1.000
_cell.angle_alpha   90.00
_cell.angle_beta   90.00
_cell.angle_gamma   90.00
#
_symmetry.space_group_name_H-M   'P 1'
#
loop_
_entity.id
_entity.type
_entity.pdbx_description
1 polymer ?
#
loop_
_entity_poly.entity_id
_entity_poly.type
_entity_poly.pdbx_seq_one_letter_code
_entity_poly.pdbx_strand_id
1 'polypeptide(L)'
;MNRILLILLVNLWKITILLPRSVHLKFGSLLGHLFYFSSMKRNKFSKKNIDLCFPQMNSKEKERLHKLNIISSGKILFDTGVAWFWSDKRIKESIRYEIKGLEKLIFEQNSENGVLLFFKHSLHLELDARLLSMNAEIYGVERSHNSNLFDSIQGSGRLKSMKDICDRDSPIKFMRWLKKGKTVLYATDQDYGLMQSEIVDFFDHPSATISAPLKIVNRAKCKTYFLNSYVKNNKYILEIENIKLDDSASFKFSKDLNEYMERKIRDFPEEYLWQHRRFKSTLGKENFYE
;
A
#
# COMPACT_ATOMS: atom_id res chain seq x y z
N MET A 1 -18.56 15.79 -7.26
CA MET A 1 -18.95 16.16 -5.86
C MET A 1 -18.76 17.66 -5.71
N ASN A 2 -19.73 18.38 -5.11
CA ASN A 2 -19.64 19.82 -4.89
C ASN A 2 -18.43 20.13 -3.97
N ARG A 3 -17.64 21.17 -4.31
CA ARG A 3 -16.45 21.60 -3.55
C ARG A 3 -16.76 21.90 -2.08
N ILE A 4 -17.90 22.56 -1.82
CA ILE A 4 -18.35 22.89 -0.45
C ILE A 4 -18.62 21.61 0.34
N LEU A 5 -19.36 20.65 -0.25
CA LEU A 5 -19.64 19.37 0.41
C LEU A 5 -18.36 18.61 0.75
N LEU A 6 -17.37 18.57 -0.15
CA LEU A 6 -16.10 17.93 0.11
C LEU A 6 -15.35 18.60 1.29
N ILE A 7 -15.33 19.92 1.34
CA ILE A 7 -14.71 20.68 2.45
C ILE A 7 -15.41 20.35 3.78
N LEU A 8 -16.74 20.31 3.80
CA LEU A 8 -17.51 19.95 4.99
C LEU A 8 -17.21 18.52 5.46
N LEU A 9 -17.18 17.56 4.53
CA LEU A 9 -16.84 16.16 4.84
C LEU A 9 -15.41 16.02 5.39
N VAL A 10 -14.45 16.73 4.81
CA VAL A 10 -13.06 16.71 5.29
C VAL A 10 -12.95 17.33 6.69
N ASN A 11 -13.66 18.42 6.97
CA ASN A 11 -13.66 19.02 8.30
C ASN A 11 -14.34 18.11 9.33
N LEU A 12 -15.46 17.48 8.97
CA LEU A 12 -16.09 16.47 9.82
C LEU A 12 -15.14 15.29 10.09
N TRP A 13 -14.45 14.81 9.07
CA TRP A 13 -13.44 13.77 9.22
C TRP A 13 -12.32 14.20 10.17
N LYS A 14 -11.78 15.42 10.03
CA LYS A 14 -10.78 15.96 10.98
C LYS A 14 -11.28 15.97 12.41
N ILE A 15 -12.55 16.34 12.64
CA ILE A 15 -13.16 16.30 13.97
C ILE A 15 -13.20 14.87 14.52
N THR A 16 -13.62 13.90 13.70
CA THR A 16 -13.64 12.48 14.14
C THR A 16 -12.25 11.96 14.48
N ILE A 17 -11.20 12.46 13.81
CA ILE A 17 -9.80 12.08 14.07
C ILE A 17 -9.27 12.66 15.40
N LEU A 18 -9.94 13.63 16.02
CA LEU A 18 -9.58 14.11 17.36
C LEU A 18 -9.92 13.09 18.46
N LEU A 19 -10.80 12.15 18.20
CA LEU A 19 -11.19 11.11 19.15
C LEU A 19 -10.02 10.19 19.53
N PRO A 20 -10.10 9.47 20.66
CA PRO A 20 -9.08 8.49 21.06
C PRO A 20 -8.95 7.32 20.08
N ARG A 21 -7.78 6.72 19.99
CA ARG A 21 -7.52 5.58 19.08
C ARG A 21 -8.49 4.41 19.28
N SER A 22 -8.85 4.09 20.51
CA SER A 22 -9.82 3.03 20.81
C SER A 22 -11.20 3.26 20.18
N VAL A 23 -11.62 4.52 20.08
CA VAL A 23 -12.85 4.91 19.39
C VAL A 23 -12.73 4.72 17.90
N HIS A 24 -11.60 5.13 17.29
CA HIS A 24 -11.34 4.89 15.86
C HIS A 24 -11.42 3.41 15.49
N LEU A 25 -10.83 2.54 16.30
CA LEU A 25 -10.84 1.09 16.03
C LEU A 25 -12.26 0.51 16.10
N LYS A 26 -13.08 0.96 17.09
CA LYS A 26 -14.48 0.51 17.21
C LYS A 26 -15.34 1.01 16.06
N PHE A 27 -15.27 2.30 15.73
CA PHE A 27 -16.03 2.87 14.61
C PHE A 27 -15.56 2.31 13.26
N GLY A 28 -14.25 2.13 13.07
CA GLY A 28 -13.71 1.50 11.88
C GLY A 28 -14.22 0.07 11.71
N SER A 29 -14.24 -0.71 12.79
CA SER A 29 -14.81 -2.06 12.76
C SER A 29 -16.32 -2.05 12.46
N LEU A 30 -17.08 -1.12 13.04
CA LEU A 30 -18.51 -0.95 12.74
C LEU A 30 -18.74 -0.61 11.26
N LEU A 31 -17.99 0.35 10.72
CA LEU A 31 -18.05 0.69 9.29
C LEU A 31 -17.69 -0.51 8.41
N GLY A 32 -16.68 -1.30 8.79
CA GLY A 32 -16.30 -2.51 8.10
C GLY A 32 -17.41 -3.57 8.10
N HIS A 33 -18.14 -3.75 9.21
CA HIS A 33 -19.32 -4.62 9.26
C HIS A 33 -20.43 -4.12 8.33
N LEU A 34 -20.74 -2.82 8.36
CA LEU A 34 -21.72 -2.24 7.44
C LEU A 34 -21.30 -2.43 5.99
N PHE A 35 -20.02 -2.25 5.70
CA PHE A 35 -19.47 -2.47 4.36
C PHE A 35 -19.56 -3.94 3.93
N TYR A 36 -19.29 -4.89 4.82
CA TYR A 36 -19.41 -6.32 4.55
C TYR A 36 -20.83 -6.72 4.10
N PHE A 37 -21.87 -6.18 4.73
CA PHE A 37 -23.26 -6.45 4.34
C PHE A 37 -23.74 -5.58 3.15
N SER A 38 -22.92 -4.68 2.66
CA SER A 38 -23.28 -3.82 1.54
C SER A 38 -23.09 -4.53 0.19
N SER A 39 -23.87 -4.11 -0.82
CA SER A 39 -23.70 -4.52 -2.22
C SER A 39 -22.60 -3.75 -2.97
N MET A 40 -21.72 -3.04 -2.26
CA MET A 40 -20.69 -2.22 -2.89
C MET A 40 -19.75 -3.05 -3.75
N LYS A 41 -19.43 -2.57 -4.95
CA LYS A 41 -18.56 -3.27 -5.93
C LYS A 41 -17.21 -3.69 -5.34
N ARG A 42 -16.59 -2.87 -4.49
CA ARG A 42 -15.29 -3.18 -3.87
C ARG A 42 -15.35 -4.36 -2.91
N ASN A 43 -16.48 -4.58 -2.24
CA ASN A 43 -16.72 -5.76 -1.43
C ASN A 43 -16.71 -7.03 -2.31
N LYS A 44 -17.43 -7.00 -3.45
CA LYS A 44 -17.44 -8.08 -4.43
C LYS A 44 -16.04 -8.35 -5.02
N PHE A 45 -15.26 -7.28 -5.31
CA PHE A 45 -13.90 -7.44 -5.83
C PHE A 45 -12.99 -8.16 -4.84
N SER A 46 -13.05 -7.80 -3.55
CA SER A 46 -12.30 -8.49 -2.51
C SER A 46 -12.64 -9.99 -2.46
N LYS A 47 -13.93 -10.32 -2.48
CA LYS A 47 -14.38 -11.73 -2.47
C LYS A 47 -13.83 -12.48 -3.67
N LYS A 48 -14.01 -11.96 -4.89
CA LYS A 48 -13.54 -12.62 -6.13
C LYS A 48 -12.02 -12.82 -6.14
N ASN A 49 -11.24 -11.84 -5.68
CA ASN A 49 -9.79 -11.98 -5.58
C ASN A 49 -9.39 -13.05 -4.57
N ILE A 50 -10.02 -13.09 -3.40
CA ILE A 50 -9.74 -14.12 -2.38
C ILE A 50 -10.13 -15.51 -2.89
N ASP A 51 -11.30 -15.65 -3.53
CA ASP A 51 -11.75 -16.92 -4.09
C ASP A 51 -10.78 -17.45 -5.15
N LEU A 52 -10.20 -16.55 -5.96
CA LEU A 52 -9.22 -16.86 -6.99
C LEU A 52 -7.85 -17.22 -6.40
N CYS A 53 -7.33 -16.37 -5.50
CA CYS A 53 -5.94 -16.46 -5.01
C CYS A 53 -5.72 -17.57 -3.96
N PHE A 54 -6.77 -18.11 -3.36
CA PHE A 54 -6.69 -19.16 -2.34
C PHE A 54 -7.52 -20.41 -2.70
N PRO A 55 -7.23 -21.08 -3.84
CA PRO A 55 -8.01 -22.25 -4.28
C PRO A 55 -7.99 -23.39 -3.26
N GLN A 56 -6.91 -23.51 -2.46
CA GLN A 56 -6.73 -24.53 -1.42
C GLN A 56 -7.62 -24.34 -0.19
N MET A 57 -8.16 -23.13 0.04
CA MET A 57 -9.07 -22.86 1.16
C MET A 57 -10.48 -23.36 0.85
N ASN A 58 -11.15 -23.95 1.82
CA ASN A 58 -12.57 -24.27 1.69
C ASN A 58 -13.44 -22.99 1.75
N SER A 59 -14.73 -23.13 1.40
CA SER A 59 -15.64 -21.97 1.31
C SER A 59 -15.81 -21.21 2.63
N LYS A 60 -15.75 -21.90 3.78
CA LYS A 60 -15.88 -21.27 5.11
C LYS A 60 -14.61 -20.45 5.45
N GLU A 61 -13.46 -20.97 5.10
CA GLU A 61 -12.18 -20.28 5.30
C GLU A 61 -12.08 -19.01 4.44
N LYS A 62 -12.44 -19.11 3.16
CA LYS A 62 -12.50 -17.96 2.24
C LYS A 62 -13.48 -16.89 2.74
N GLU A 63 -14.67 -17.31 3.17
CA GLU A 63 -15.67 -16.38 3.70
C GLU A 63 -15.19 -15.69 4.98
N ARG A 64 -14.53 -16.45 5.87
CA ARG A 64 -13.91 -15.89 7.09
C ARG A 64 -12.82 -14.87 6.75
N LEU A 65 -11.93 -15.21 5.82
CA LEU A 65 -10.86 -14.29 5.37
C LEU A 65 -11.45 -13.02 4.75
N HIS A 66 -12.42 -13.16 3.84
CA HIS A 66 -13.11 -12.05 3.23
C HIS A 66 -13.76 -11.14 4.28
N LYS A 67 -14.49 -11.71 5.23
CA LYS A 67 -15.11 -10.96 6.32
C LYS A 67 -14.10 -10.20 7.17
N LEU A 68 -13.01 -10.84 7.57
CA LEU A 68 -11.93 -10.19 8.33
C LEU A 68 -11.30 -9.04 7.55
N ASN A 69 -10.99 -9.24 6.28
CA ASN A 69 -10.42 -8.22 5.41
C ASN A 69 -11.36 -7.01 5.26
N ILE A 70 -12.66 -7.24 4.99
CA ILE A 70 -13.61 -6.14 4.84
C ILE A 70 -13.82 -5.40 6.17
N ILE A 71 -13.89 -6.09 7.31
CA ILE A 71 -13.99 -5.43 8.62
C ILE A 71 -12.75 -4.60 8.91
N SER A 72 -11.56 -5.12 8.61
CA SER A 72 -10.30 -4.36 8.75
C SER A 72 -10.25 -3.15 7.81
N SER A 73 -10.80 -3.28 6.58
CA SER A 73 -10.84 -2.16 5.63
C SER A 73 -11.64 -0.95 6.12
N GLY A 74 -12.62 -1.14 7.00
CA GLY A 74 -13.34 -0.04 7.63
C GLY A 74 -12.46 0.89 8.48
N LYS A 75 -11.28 0.44 8.88
CA LYS A 75 -10.31 1.24 9.65
C LYS A 75 -9.46 2.17 8.76
N ILE A 76 -9.41 1.94 7.44
CA ILE A 76 -8.58 2.71 6.49
C ILE A 76 -8.81 4.21 6.66
N LEU A 77 -10.07 4.64 6.78
CA LEU A 77 -10.43 6.06 6.94
C LEU A 77 -9.77 6.69 8.16
N PHE A 78 -9.75 5.96 9.29
CA PHE A 78 -9.18 6.45 10.54
C PHE A 78 -7.65 6.39 10.53
N ASP A 79 -7.05 5.33 9.98
CA ASP A 79 -5.61 5.18 9.86
C ASP A 79 -5.01 6.25 8.95
N THR A 80 -5.68 6.54 7.82
CA THR A 80 -5.33 7.65 6.94
C THR A 80 -5.43 8.99 7.66
N GLY A 81 -6.51 9.24 8.39
CA GLY A 81 -6.69 10.48 9.13
C GLY A 81 -5.65 10.66 10.26
N VAL A 82 -5.31 9.59 10.97
CA VAL A 82 -4.22 9.58 11.95
C VAL A 82 -2.89 9.95 11.29
N ALA A 83 -2.56 9.30 10.16
CA ALA A 83 -1.32 9.57 9.43
C ALA A 83 -1.22 11.04 8.97
N TRP A 84 -2.32 11.60 8.48
CA TRP A 84 -2.32 12.95 7.89
C TRP A 84 -2.53 14.08 8.89
N PHE A 85 -3.22 13.85 10.03
CA PHE A 85 -3.63 14.95 10.90
C PHE A 85 -2.98 14.92 12.29
N TRP A 86 -2.52 13.75 12.79
CA TRP A 86 -1.88 13.71 14.11
C TRP A 86 -0.43 14.20 14.07
N SER A 87 0.04 14.73 15.22
CA SER A 87 1.45 15.01 15.46
C SER A 87 2.21 13.72 15.78
N ASP A 88 3.54 13.74 15.55
CA ASP A 88 4.43 12.62 15.89
C ASP A 88 4.32 12.23 17.36
N LYS A 89 4.25 13.22 18.25
CA LYS A 89 4.06 12.99 19.69
C LYS A 89 2.82 12.15 19.95
N ARG A 90 1.66 12.55 19.40
CA ARG A 90 0.39 11.85 19.60
C ARG A 90 0.42 10.44 19.00
N ILE A 91 1.07 10.25 17.85
CA ILE A 91 1.25 8.92 17.24
C ILE A 91 2.07 8.04 18.17
N LYS A 92 3.22 8.50 18.65
CA LYS A 92 4.09 7.75 19.56
C LYS A 92 3.41 7.33 20.85
N GLU A 93 2.53 8.18 21.38
CA GLU A 93 1.79 7.93 22.62
C GLU A 93 0.59 6.99 22.43
N SER A 94 -0.01 6.95 21.22
CA SER A 94 -1.31 6.31 21.00
C SER A 94 -1.24 5.07 20.10
N ILE A 95 -0.18 4.91 19.29
CA ILE A 95 -0.03 3.82 18.33
C ILE A 95 1.12 2.91 18.76
N ARG A 96 0.83 1.65 18.99
CA ARG A 96 1.88 0.65 19.22
C ARG A 96 2.43 0.18 17.89
N TYR A 97 3.71 0.32 17.66
CA TYR A 97 4.37 -0.15 16.45
C TYR A 97 5.77 -0.68 16.70
N GLU A 98 6.27 -1.43 15.75
CA GLU A 98 7.64 -1.93 15.68
C GLU A 98 8.12 -1.88 14.25
N ILE A 99 9.38 -1.48 14.05
CA ILE A 99 10.02 -1.50 12.74
C ILE A 99 11.23 -2.41 12.83
N LYS A 100 11.17 -3.56 12.17
CA LYS A 100 12.26 -4.52 12.07
C LYS A 100 13.09 -4.21 10.83
N GLY A 101 14.41 -4.33 10.92
CA GLY A 101 15.35 -4.07 9.83
C GLY A 101 15.54 -2.59 9.52
N LEU A 102 15.07 -1.68 10.39
CA LEU A 102 15.27 -0.24 10.24
C LEU A 102 16.75 0.12 10.17
N GLU A 103 17.59 -0.53 10.96
CA GLU A 103 19.04 -0.32 11.01
C GLU A 103 19.71 -0.52 9.64
N LYS A 104 19.23 -1.48 8.86
CA LYS A 104 19.73 -1.76 7.50
C LYS A 104 19.39 -0.62 6.54
N LEU A 105 18.16 -0.11 6.63
CA LEU A 105 17.72 1.02 5.81
C LEU A 105 18.52 2.29 6.16
N ILE A 106 18.71 2.56 7.46
CA ILE A 106 19.52 3.71 7.93
C ILE A 106 20.98 3.57 7.50
N PHE A 107 21.55 2.37 7.53
CA PHE A 107 22.89 2.11 7.01
C PHE A 107 23.01 2.50 5.52
N GLU A 108 22.04 2.09 4.68
CA GLU A 108 22.04 2.46 3.25
C GLU A 108 21.91 3.97 3.07
N GLN A 109 21.04 4.65 3.84
CA GLN A 109 20.87 6.09 3.79
C GLN A 109 22.15 6.84 4.20
N ASN A 110 22.83 6.40 5.25
CA ASN A 110 24.08 7.00 5.70
C ASN A 110 25.25 6.74 4.72
N SER A 111 25.15 5.65 3.95
CA SER A 111 26.12 5.30 2.91
C SER A 111 25.78 5.94 1.56
N GLU A 112 24.79 6.82 1.53
CA GLU A 112 24.29 7.51 0.32
C GLU A 112 23.87 6.56 -0.81
N ASN A 113 23.50 5.31 -0.47
CA ASN A 113 22.96 4.36 -1.40
C ASN A 113 21.49 4.65 -1.66
N GLY A 114 21.09 4.80 -2.92
CA GLY A 114 19.67 4.86 -3.29
C GLY A 114 18.97 3.55 -2.95
N VAL A 115 17.78 3.65 -2.39
CA VAL A 115 16.97 2.48 -2.05
C VAL A 115 15.62 2.57 -2.74
N LEU A 116 15.32 1.59 -3.60
CA LEU A 116 13.97 1.38 -4.12
C LEU A 116 13.26 0.42 -3.14
N LEU A 117 12.40 0.99 -2.31
CA LEU A 117 11.67 0.28 -1.26
C LEU A 117 10.31 -0.14 -1.80
N PHE A 118 10.22 -1.40 -2.23
CA PHE A 118 8.96 -2.01 -2.65
C PHE A 118 8.05 -2.25 -1.46
N PHE A 119 6.76 -2.23 -1.70
CA PHE A 119 5.75 -2.56 -0.70
C PHE A 119 4.48 -3.11 -1.36
N LYS A 120 3.68 -3.85 -0.60
CA LYS A 120 2.31 -4.23 -0.97
C LYS A 120 1.31 -3.22 -0.42
N HIS A 121 0.19 -3.01 -1.10
CA HIS A 121 -0.88 -2.18 -0.54
C HIS A 121 -1.52 -2.88 0.67
N SER A 122 -1.13 -2.45 1.86
CA SER A 122 -1.80 -2.81 3.10
C SER A 122 -3.08 -2.00 3.28
N LEU A 123 -3.99 -2.45 4.16
CA LEU A 123 -5.17 -1.68 4.55
C LEU A 123 -4.84 -0.42 5.37
N HIS A 124 -3.61 -0.29 5.85
CA HIS A 124 -3.14 0.82 6.68
C HIS A 124 -1.94 1.57 6.08
N LEU A 125 -1.78 1.52 4.76
CA LEU A 125 -0.62 2.03 4.02
C LEU A 125 -0.21 3.46 4.40
N GLU A 126 -1.14 4.39 4.53
CA GLU A 126 -0.83 5.79 4.88
C GLU A 126 -0.21 5.89 6.28
N LEU A 127 -0.71 5.07 7.22
CA LEU A 127 -0.14 5.01 8.57
C LEU A 127 1.23 4.32 8.56
N ASP A 128 1.44 3.27 7.76
CA ASP A 128 2.74 2.62 7.61
C ASP A 128 3.80 3.61 7.12
N ALA A 129 3.49 4.37 6.07
CA ALA A 129 4.37 5.41 5.56
C ALA A 129 4.69 6.46 6.62
N ARG A 130 3.68 6.84 7.43
CA ARG A 130 3.86 7.78 8.53
C ARG A 130 4.77 7.23 9.63
N LEU A 131 4.55 5.99 10.06
CA LEU A 131 5.36 5.33 11.09
C LEU A 131 6.82 5.17 10.61
N LEU A 132 7.01 4.79 9.36
CA LEU A 132 8.36 4.68 8.79
C LEU A 132 9.04 6.05 8.71
N SER A 133 8.34 7.09 8.24
CA SER A 133 8.91 8.43 8.07
C SER A 133 9.32 9.12 9.37
N MET A 134 8.76 8.71 10.50
CA MET A 134 9.18 9.20 11.82
C MET A 134 10.55 8.64 12.25
N ASN A 135 11.09 7.66 11.50
CA ASN A 135 12.33 6.95 11.83
C ASN A 135 13.34 6.93 10.67
N ALA A 136 12.92 7.20 9.43
CA ALA A 136 13.77 7.20 8.24
C ALA A 136 13.31 8.26 7.23
N GLU A 137 14.22 8.76 6.41
CA GLU A 137 13.87 9.70 5.34
C GLU A 137 13.32 8.94 4.13
N ILE A 138 12.06 9.20 3.76
CA ILE A 138 11.39 8.55 2.64
C ILE A 138 10.78 9.54 1.65
N TYR A 139 10.73 9.11 0.38
CA TYR A 139 10.14 9.81 -0.75
C TYR A 139 9.07 8.92 -1.37
N GLY A 140 7.97 9.50 -1.86
CA GLY A 140 6.84 8.74 -2.39
C GLY A 140 6.65 8.89 -3.89
N VAL A 141 6.26 7.79 -4.53
CA VAL A 141 5.73 7.80 -5.91
C VAL A 141 4.25 7.50 -5.83
N GLU A 142 3.44 8.40 -6.36
CA GLU A 142 1.99 8.29 -6.32
C GLU A 142 1.36 8.45 -7.69
N ARG A 143 0.07 8.20 -7.78
CA ARG A 143 -0.75 8.55 -8.93
C ARG A 143 -1.61 9.75 -8.57
N SER A 144 -1.62 10.78 -9.40
CA SER A 144 -2.52 11.94 -9.27
C SER A 144 -3.98 11.53 -9.43
N HIS A 145 -4.86 12.16 -8.67
CA HIS A 145 -6.30 11.92 -8.71
C HIS A 145 -7.01 12.89 -9.66
N ASN A 146 -8.20 12.49 -10.13
CA ASN A 146 -9.01 13.33 -11.01
C ASN A 146 -9.66 14.55 -10.30
N SER A 147 -9.53 14.64 -8.97
CA SER A 147 -10.07 15.75 -8.18
C SER A 147 -8.94 16.57 -7.59
N ASN A 148 -8.68 17.76 -8.12
CA ASN A 148 -7.61 18.65 -7.67
C ASN A 148 -7.70 18.98 -6.17
N LEU A 149 -8.90 19.09 -5.60
CA LEU A 149 -9.07 19.36 -4.17
C LEU A 149 -8.69 18.15 -3.31
N PHE A 150 -9.12 16.95 -3.70
CA PHE A 150 -8.75 15.73 -2.99
C PHE A 150 -7.25 15.46 -3.11
N ASP A 151 -6.69 15.66 -4.29
CA ASP A 151 -5.26 15.54 -4.58
C ASP A 151 -4.42 16.49 -3.69
N SER A 152 -4.88 17.73 -3.54
CA SER A 152 -4.24 18.69 -2.63
C SER A 152 -4.29 18.25 -1.15
N ILE A 153 -5.40 17.69 -0.69
CA ILE A 153 -5.56 17.20 0.69
C ILE A 153 -4.65 15.99 0.92
N GLN A 154 -4.66 15.04 -0.01
CA GLN A 154 -3.81 13.85 0.04
C GLN A 154 -2.32 14.22 0.01
N GLY A 155 -1.92 15.06 -0.95
CA GLY A 155 -0.55 15.53 -1.08
C GLY A 155 -0.06 16.24 0.19
N SER A 156 -0.87 17.15 0.74
CA SER A 156 -0.55 17.82 2.01
C SER A 156 -0.44 16.85 3.20
N GLY A 157 -1.30 15.81 3.22
CA GLY A 157 -1.25 14.77 4.25
C GLY A 157 0.01 13.91 4.13
N ARG A 158 0.35 13.49 2.92
CA ARG A 158 1.53 12.66 2.62
C ARG A 158 2.84 13.40 2.83
N LEU A 159 2.90 14.70 2.57
CA LEU A 159 4.09 15.54 2.86
C LEU A 159 4.39 15.69 4.36
N LYS A 160 3.50 15.28 5.26
CA LYS A 160 3.85 15.08 6.67
C LYS A 160 4.63 13.80 6.91
N SER A 161 4.43 12.81 6.05
CA SER A 161 5.07 11.50 6.13
C SER A 161 6.34 11.43 5.27
N MET A 162 6.35 12.08 4.13
CA MET A 162 7.39 11.95 3.13
C MET A 162 8.09 13.29 2.90
N LYS A 163 9.39 13.26 2.62
CA LYS A 163 10.16 14.47 2.33
C LYS A 163 9.72 15.17 1.05
N ASP A 164 9.36 14.37 0.05
CA ASP A 164 8.75 14.83 -1.19
C ASP A 164 7.96 13.69 -1.83
N ILE A 165 7.03 14.05 -2.71
CA ILE A 165 6.22 13.12 -3.49
C ILE A 165 6.30 13.50 -4.98
N CYS A 166 6.14 12.52 -5.85
CA CYS A 166 6.01 12.79 -7.28
C CYS A 166 4.99 11.87 -7.93
N ASP A 167 4.44 12.33 -9.03
CA ASP A 167 3.60 11.49 -9.87
C ASP A 167 4.46 10.37 -10.50
N ARG A 168 3.90 9.18 -10.60
CA ARG A 168 4.54 8.01 -11.23
C ARG A 168 4.90 8.26 -12.71
N ASP A 169 4.17 9.15 -13.37
CA ASP A 169 4.40 9.54 -14.75
C ASP A 169 5.54 10.58 -14.87
N SER A 170 6.19 10.92 -13.73
CA SER A 170 7.39 11.77 -13.65
C SER A 170 8.66 10.97 -13.26
N PRO A 171 9.09 9.97 -14.03
CA PRO A 171 10.18 9.05 -13.65
C PRO A 171 11.52 9.76 -13.45
N ILE A 172 11.76 10.88 -14.11
CA ILE A 172 13.00 11.65 -13.97
C ILE A 172 13.15 12.16 -12.53
N LYS A 173 12.05 12.57 -11.86
CA LYS A 173 12.10 13.12 -10.51
C LYS A 173 12.54 12.05 -9.50
N PHE A 174 11.87 10.91 -9.44
CA PHE A 174 12.24 9.87 -8.47
C PHE A 174 13.54 9.14 -8.82
N MET A 175 13.91 9.03 -10.10
CA MET A 175 15.22 8.55 -10.52
C MET A 175 16.35 9.46 -10.01
N ARG A 176 16.12 10.78 -9.99
CA ARG A 176 17.10 11.73 -9.43
C ARG A 176 17.23 11.54 -7.92
N TRP A 177 16.14 11.25 -7.21
CA TRP A 177 16.19 10.95 -5.77
C TRP A 177 17.02 9.69 -5.50
N LEU A 178 16.76 8.59 -6.22
CA LEU A 178 17.54 7.36 -6.07
C LEU A 178 19.03 7.58 -6.32
N LYS A 179 19.40 8.32 -7.39
CA LYS A 179 20.81 8.65 -7.68
C LYS A 179 21.46 9.55 -6.64
N LYS A 180 20.68 10.24 -5.81
CA LYS A 180 21.14 11.05 -4.68
C LYS A 180 21.09 10.30 -3.34
N GLY A 181 21.06 8.97 -3.37
CA GLY A 181 21.05 8.16 -2.15
C GLY A 181 19.74 8.16 -1.37
N LYS A 182 18.61 8.54 -2.00
CA LYS A 182 17.33 8.62 -1.28
C LYS A 182 16.56 7.31 -1.31
N THR A 183 15.73 7.07 -0.28
CA THR A 183 14.81 5.95 -0.22
C THR A 183 13.48 6.34 -0.87
N VAL A 184 13.08 5.61 -1.90
CA VAL A 184 11.85 5.84 -2.66
C VAL A 184 10.89 4.68 -2.46
N LEU A 185 9.69 4.95 -1.95
CA LEU A 185 8.58 4.00 -1.85
C LEU A 185 7.97 3.76 -3.23
N TYR A 186 7.86 2.50 -3.63
CA TYR A 186 7.37 2.12 -4.95
C TYR A 186 6.49 0.86 -4.89
N ALA A 187 5.23 0.97 -5.31
CA ALA A 187 4.29 -0.15 -5.34
C ALA A 187 4.16 -0.75 -6.75
N THR A 188 4.06 -2.09 -6.83
CA THR A 188 3.95 -2.83 -8.09
C THR A 188 2.73 -3.76 -8.17
N ASP A 189 1.95 -3.84 -7.11
CA ASP A 189 0.88 -4.84 -6.93
C ASP A 189 -0.49 -4.43 -7.48
N GLN A 190 -0.55 -3.33 -8.22
CA GLN A 190 -1.79 -2.90 -8.88
C GLN A 190 -1.70 -3.07 -10.39
N ASP A 191 -2.86 -3.31 -11.01
CA ASP A 191 -2.99 -3.41 -12.45
C ASP A 191 -3.12 -2.01 -13.09
N TYR A 192 -2.10 -1.60 -13.82
CA TYR A 192 -2.03 -0.31 -14.53
C TYR A 192 -2.37 -0.40 -16.03
N GLY A 193 -2.85 -1.56 -16.48
CA GLY A 193 -3.11 -1.85 -17.89
C GLY A 193 -1.90 -2.48 -18.60
N LEU A 194 -2.12 -2.93 -19.84
CA LEU A 194 -1.13 -3.73 -20.55
C LEU A 194 0.04 -2.91 -21.13
N MET A 195 -0.17 -1.64 -21.45
CA MET A 195 0.82 -0.81 -22.18
C MET A 195 2.17 -0.66 -21.45
N GLN A 196 2.15 -0.65 -20.10
CA GLN A 196 3.34 -0.46 -19.27
C GLN A 196 3.67 -1.69 -18.43
N SER A 197 3.07 -2.83 -18.77
CA SER A 197 3.11 -4.04 -17.97
C SER A 197 3.56 -5.23 -18.76
N GLU A 198 4.12 -6.20 -18.08
CA GLU A 198 4.33 -7.57 -18.53
C GLU A 198 3.25 -8.46 -17.92
N ILE A 199 2.90 -9.54 -18.61
CA ILE A 199 2.02 -10.56 -18.03
C ILE A 199 2.89 -11.51 -17.22
N VAL A 200 2.73 -11.43 -15.90
CA VAL A 200 3.46 -12.22 -14.93
C VAL A 200 2.48 -12.79 -13.93
N ASP A 201 2.65 -14.01 -13.52
CA ASP A 201 1.74 -14.65 -12.58
C ASP A 201 1.76 -13.94 -11.23
N PHE A 202 0.57 -13.87 -10.63
CA PHE A 202 0.33 -13.44 -9.26
C PHE A 202 -0.71 -14.39 -8.67
N PHE A 203 -0.32 -15.15 -7.64
CA PHE A 203 -1.09 -16.27 -7.09
C PHE A 203 -1.49 -17.29 -8.18
N ASP A 204 -0.54 -17.67 -9.00
CA ASP A 204 -0.70 -18.63 -10.11
C ASP A 204 -1.69 -18.18 -11.20
N HIS A 205 -2.00 -16.88 -11.28
CA HIS A 205 -2.88 -16.31 -12.29
C HIS A 205 -2.20 -15.18 -13.06
N PRO A 206 -2.36 -15.13 -14.40
CA PRO A 206 -1.74 -14.10 -15.22
C PRO A 206 -2.23 -12.71 -14.80
N SER A 207 -1.30 -11.82 -14.50
CA SER A 207 -1.59 -10.46 -14.07
C SER A 207 -0.71 -9.42 -14.75
N ALA A 208 -1.29 -8.27 -15.09
CA ALA A 208 -0.55 -7.15 -15.62
C ALA A 208 0.33 -6.54 -14.50
N THR A 209 1.64 -6.76 -14.58
CA THR A 209 2.63 -6.29 -13.62
C THR A 209 3.54 -5.28 -14.29
N ILE A 210 3.75 -4.11 -13.66
CA ILE A 210 4.54 -3.02 -14.24
C ILE A 210 5.99 -3.47 -14.52
N SER A 211 6.49 -3.19 -15.73
CA SER A 211 7.82 -3.64 -16.19
C SER A 211 8.97 -2.66 -15.87
N ALA A 212 8.66 -1.46 -15.34
CA ALA A 212 9.65 -0.42 -15.08
C ALA A 212 10.69 -0.73 -13.97
N PRO A 213 10.40 -1.53 -12.92
CA PRO A 213 11.29 -1.68 -11.76
C PRO A 213 12.72 -2.05 -12.09
N LEU A 214 12.97 -3.05 -12.92
CA LEU A 214 14.34 -3.44 -13.31
C LEU A 214 15.09 -2.28 -14.00
N LYS A 215 14.43 -1.55 -14.91
CA LYS A 215 15.03 -0.40 -15.59
C LYS A 215 15.39 0.72 -14.60
N ILE A 216 14.55 0.91 -13.56
CA ILE A 216 14.80 1.89 -12.51
C ILE A 216 16.04 1.48 -11.71
N VAL A 217 16.10 0.23 -11.24
CA VAL A 217 17.21 -0.30 -10.45
C VAL A 217 18.52 -0.17 -11.21
N ASN A 218 18.57 -0.63 -12.47
CA ASN A 218 19.77 -0.60 -13.29
C ASN A 218 20.26 0.83 -13.59
N ARG A 219 19.34 1.75 -13.91
CA ARG A 219 19.69 3.14 -14.23
C ARG A 219 20.07 3.96 -13.00
N ALA A 220 19.46 3.69 -11.87
CA ALA A 220 19.77 4.38 -10.62
C ALA A 220 20.93 3.72 -9.86
N LYS A 221 21.27 2.47 -10.16
CA LYS A 221 22.22 1.63 -9.41
C LYS A 221 21.85 1.58 -7.92
N CYS A 222 20.56 1.48 -7.63
CA CYS A 222 20.04 1.50 -6.27
C CYS A 222 19.85 0.08 -5.69
N LYS A 223 19.77 -0.01 -4.37
CA LYS A 223 19.47 -1.24 -3.64
C LYS A 223 17.98 -1.52 -3.68
N THR A 224 17.61 -2.79 -3.62
CA THR A 224 16.23 -3.24 -3.58
C THR A 224 15.86 -3.77 -2.19
N TYR A 225 14.84 -3.16 -1.60
CA TYR A 225 14.30 -3.55 -0.31
C TYR A 225 12.79 -3.75 -0.42
N PHE A 226 12.22 -4.48 0.52
CA PHE A 226 10.78 -4.67 0.63
C PHE A 226 10.30 -4.28 2.03
N LEU A 227 9.24 -3.49 2.07
CA LEU A 227 8.49 -3.16 3.28
C LEU A 227 7.26 -4.06 3.35
N ASN A 228 7.27 -5.02 4.25
CA ASN A 228 6.09 -5.79 4.63
C ASN A 228 5.45 -5.17 5.87
N SER A 229 4.16 -4.88 5.82
CA SER A 229 3.44 -4.34 6.96
C SER A 229 2.18 -5.13 7.25
N TYR A 230 1.88 -5.31 8.54
CA TYR A 230 0.71 -6.01 9.05
C TYR A 230 0.39 -5.61 10.49
N VAL A 231 -0.80 -5.94 10.97
CA VAL A 231 -1.21 -5.70 12.36
C VAL A 231 -1.30 -7.03 13.10
N LYS A 232 -0.59 -7.13 14.22
CA LYS A 232 -0.65 -8.29 15.12
C LYS A 232 -0.86 -7.81 16.55
N ASN A 233 -1.89 -8.32 17.23
CA ASN A 233 -2.23 -7.94 18.63
C ASN A 233 -2.34 -6.42 18.83
N ASN A 234 -3.03 -5.72 17.93
CA ASN A 234 -3.15 -4.25 17.91
C ASN A 234 -1.80 -3.50 17.88
N LYS A 235 -0.76 -4.11 17.34
CA LYS A 235 0.54 -3.50 17.10
C LYS A 235 0.84 -3.53 15.60
N TYR A 236 1.22 -2.40 15.03
CA TYR A 236 1.67 -2.28 13.65
C TYR A 236 3.09 -2.81 13.54
N ILE A 237 3.32 -3.77 12.69
CA ILE A 237 4.64 -4.34 12.43
C ILE A 237 5.04 -3.94 11.01
N LEU A 238 6.19 -3.31 10.89
CA LEU A 238 6.84 -2.94 9.64
C LEU A 238 8.14 -3.74 9.54
N GLU A 239 8.27 -4.60 8.55
CA GLU A 239 9.47 -5.41 8.34
C GLU A 239 10.16 -4.95 7.07
N ILE A 240 11.42 -4.51 7.19
CA ILE A 240 12.23 -4.01 6.09
C ILE A 240 13.32 -5.05 5.79
N GLU A 241 13.27 -5.61 4.61
CA GLU A 241 14.20 -6.67 4.20
C GLU A 241 14.90 -6.27 2.89
N ASN A 242 16.22 -6.50 2.83
CA ASN A 242 16.93 -6.45 1.56
C ASN A 242 16.50 -7.65 0.72
N ILE A 243 16.08 -7.42 -0.51
CA ILE A 243 15.63 -8.49 -1.41
C ILE A 243 16.55 -8.59 -2.62
N LYS A 244 16.86 -9.82 -2.99
CA LYS A 244 17.60 -10.13 -4.23
C LYS A 244 16.61 -10.69 -5.23
N LEU A 245 16.54 -10.08 -6.39
CA LEU A 245 15.65 -10.44 -7.49
C LEU A 245 16.52 -10.77 -8.72
N ASP A 246 16.08 -11.69 -9.57
CA ASP A 246 16.79 -12.04 -10.81
C ASP A 246 16.74 -10.85 -11.77
N ASP A 247 17.87 -10.18 -11.95
CA ASP A 247 18.03 -8.99 -12.78
C ASP A 247 18.42 -9.30 -14.24
N SER A 248 18.44 -10.57 -14.62
CA SER A 248 18.80 -11.01 -15.98
C SER A 248 17.76 -10.60 -17.05
N ALA A 249 16.49 -10.45 -16.65
CA ALA A 249 15.41 -10.01 -17.52
C ALA A 249 14.27 -9.35 -16.72
N SER A 250 13.56 -8.38 -17.34
CA SER A 250 12.44 -7.67 -16.72
C SER A 250 11.35 -8.63 -16.22
N PHE A 251 10.99 -9.62 -17.05
CA PHE A 251 10.01 -10.64 -16.69
C PHE A 251 10.42 -11.43 -15.43
N LYS A 252 11.69 -11.86 -15.34
CA LYS A 252 12.17 -12.62 -14.18
C LYS A 252 12.17 -11.77 -12.91
N PHE A 253 12.61 -10.52 -13.03
CA PHE A 253 12.58 -9.56 -11.91
C PHE A 253 11.16 -9.36 -11.38
N SER A 254 10.20 -9.16 -12.28
CA SER A 254 8.80 -8.97 -11.94
C SER A 254 8.18 -10.24 -11.34
N LYS A 255 8.57 -11.41 -11.81
CA LYS A 255 8.15 -12.70 -11.28
C LYS A 255 8.65 -12.91 -9.86
N ASP A 256 9.94 -12.77 -9.63
CA ASP A 256 10.53 -12.90 -8.29
C ASP A 256 9.90 -11.92 -7.28
N LEU A 257 9.63 -10.67 -7.73
CA LEU A 257 8.98 -9.67 -6.89
C LEU A 257 7.53 -10.04 -6.56
N ASN A 258 6.76 -10.55 -7.54
CA ASN A 258 5.40 -11.03 -7.30
C ASN A 258 5.41 -12.21 -6.32
N GLU A 259 6.26 -13.23 -6.54
CA GLU A 259 6.38 -14.39 -5.67
C GLU A 259 6.81 -14.01 -4.24
N TYR A 260 7.72 -13.03 -4.11
CA TYR A 260 8.10 -12.50 -2.81
C TYR A 260 6.91 -11.86 -2.10
N MET A 261 6.18 -11.02 -2.81
CA MET A 261 5.00 -10.33 -2.29
C MET A 261 3.89 -11.31 -1.90
N GLU A 262 3.63 -12.34 -2.71
CA GLU A 262 2.64 -13.39 -2.41
C GLU A 262 2.95 -14.12 -1.10
N ARG A 263 4.21 -14.47 -0.85
CA ARG A 263 4.60 -15.07 0.44
C ARG A 263 4.23 -14.17 1.60
N LYS A 264 4.53 -12.86 1.50
CA LYS A 264 4.19 -11.89 2.55
C LYS A 264 2.69 -11.64 2.70
N ILE A 265 1.92 -11.79 1.62
CA ILE A 265 0.45 -11.72 1.67
C ILE A 265 -0.13 -12.98 2.31
N ARG A 266 0.41 -14.16 2.00
CA ARG A 266 -0.07 -15.43 2.58
C ARG A 266 0.12 -15.50 4.09
N ASP A 267 1.12 -14.81 4.65
CA ASP A 267 1.35 -14.75 6.10
C ASP A 267 0.25 -13.95 6.83
N PHE A 268 -0.27 -12.88 6.22
CA PHE A 268 -1.31 -11.99 6.78
C PHE A 268 -2.30 -11.56 5.69
N PRO A 269 -3.08 -12.50 5.13
CA PRO A 269 -3.90 -12.22 3.96
C PRO A 269 -5.06 -11.24 4.23
N GLU A 270 -5.53 -11.14 5.48
CA GLU A 270 -6.57 -10.20 5.88
C GLU A 270 -6.13 -8.73 5.84
N GLU A 271 -4.81 -8.45 5.80
CA GLU A 271 -4.26 -7.10 5.83
C GLU A 271 -3.95 -6.54 4.42
N TYR A 272 -4.14 -7.34 3.36
CA TYR A 272 -3.89 -6.90 1.99
C TYR A 272 -5.11 -6.20 1.37
N LEU A 273 -4.88 -5.23 0.48
CA LEU A 273 -5.93 -4.46 -0.21
C LEU A 273 -6.59 -5.27 -1.35
N TRP A 274 -7.37 -6.31 -0.99
CA TRP A 274 -8.11 -7.13 -1.96
C TRP A 274 -9.18 -6.38 -2.76
N GLN A 275 -9.56 -5.18 -2.38
CA GLN A 275 -10.57 -4.33 -3.02
C GLN A 275 -10.11 -3.73 -4.35
N HIS A 276 -8.85 -3.94 -4.76
CA HIS A 276 -8.33 -3.58 -6.07
C HIS A 276 -8.62 -4.66 -7.11
N ARG A 277 -8.91 -4.26 -8.35
CA ARG A 277 -9.12 -5.20 -9.47
C ARG A 277 -7.77 -5.62 -10.07
N ARG A 278 -7.03 -6.49 -9.38
CA ARG A 278 -5.65 -6.90 -9.72
C ARG A 278 -5.55 -7.60 -11.08
N PHE A 279 -6.61 -8.29 -11.50
CA PHE A 279 -6.62 -9.12 -12.71
C PHE A 279 -7.52 -8.53 -13.83
N LYS A 280 -7.85 -7.24 -13.78
CA LYS A 280 -8.81 -6.64 -14.72
C LYS A 280 -8.33 -6.65 -16.17
N SER A 281 -7.01 -6.55 -16.39
CA SER A 281 -6.43 -6.50 -17.74
C SER A 281 -6.17 -7.88 -18.35
N THR A 282 -6.21 -8.94 -17.54
CA THR A 282 -5.94 -10.32 -17.97
C THR A 282 -7.18 -11.20 -17.93
N LEU A 283 -7.97 -11.15 -16.86
CA LEU A 283 -9.20 -11.93 -16.72
C LEU A 283 -10.47 -11.16 -17.15
N GLY A 284 -10.31 -9.88 -17.51
CA GLY A 284 -11.40 -9.03 -17.97
C GLY A 284 -12.09 -8.26 -16.83
N LYS A 285 -12.33 -6.97 -17.11
CA LYS A 285 -13.00 -6.09 -16.17
C LYS A 285 -14.46 -6.46 -15.97
N GLU A 286 -15.15 -6.82 -17.05
CA GLU A 286 -16.57 -7.15 -17.08
C GLU A 286 -16.82 -8.63 -16.84
N ASN A 287 -15.99 -9.50 -17.40
CA ASN A 287 -16.17 -10.95 -17.27
C ASN A 287 -15.86 -11.47 -15.87
N PHE A 288 -14.82 -10.95 -15.22
CA PHE A 288 -14.39 -11.45 -13.92
C PHE A 288 -14.93 -10.62 -12.75
N TYR A 289 -15.05 -9.29 -12.89
CA TYR A 289 -15.40 -8.41 -11.77
C TYR A 289 -16.85 -7.91 -11.75
N GLU A 290 -17.64 -8.12 -12.76
CA GLU A 290 -19.09 -7.88 -12.80
C GLU A 290 -19.88 -9.20 -12.68
#